data_750ad69c762006f0c3844a4177b63509
#
_entry.id   750ad69c762006f0c3844a4177b63509
#
_cell.length_a   1.000
_cell.length_b   1.000
_cell.length_c   1.000
_cell.angle_alpha   90.00
_cell.angle_beta   90.00
_cell.angle_gamma   90.00
#
_symmetry.space_group_name_H-M   'P 1'
#
loop_
_entity.id
_entity.type
_entity.pdbx_description
1 polymer ?
#
loop_
_entity_poly.entity_id
_entity_poly.type
_entity_poly.pdbx_seq_one_letter_code
_entity_poly.pdbx_strand_id
1 'polypeptide(L)'
;MQVAFLVLMVKLFLSIKHILPKKRLFSLSVFLLMFFFSNYNLKSQELLFGFTGGLNMNTISTKSDEGGLKMGINIGGLSQLKINDNNSILASIKLSTKGQQYSKIQESQTEYLKIYHTTTLYYIDIPILYQHYFKDIIGIEAGPSFNICLGGKDKSQIGVEPWNIRKFEKELYNPFEFGLSFGVFTSDLGQSAFNNIFIEFNCFLGLTNIFKNYDRNTNTGVFVNIGYIIEQPLKKK
;
A
#
# COMPACT_ATOMS: atom_id res chain seq x y z
N MET A 1 -1.28 31.35 -14.58
CA MET A 1 -0.90 30.78 -15.89
C MET A 1 -0.95 29.24 -15.92
N GLN A 2 -0.49 28.55 -14.88
CA GLN A 2 -0.45 27.06 -14.83
C GLN A 2 -1.83 26.39 -14.84
N VAL A 3 -2.84 26.92 -14.13
CA VAL A 3 -4.19 26.34 -14.08
C VAL A 3 -4.88 26.37 -15.45
N ALA A 4 -4.70 27.47 -16.22
CA ALA A 4 -5.26 27.60 -17.57
C ALA A 4 -4.64 26.57 -18.54
N PHE A 5 -3.34 26.32 -18.41
CA PHE A 5 -2.63 25.32 -19.19
C PHE A 5 -3.08 23.91 -18.85
N LEU A 6 -3.29 23.59 -17.56
CA LEU A 6 -3.81 22.31 -17.11
C LEU A 6 -5.20 22.02 -17.68
N VAL A 7 -6.10 23.02 -17.63
CA VAL A 7 -7.45 22.90 -18.18
C VAL A 7 -7.42 22.67 -19.70
N LEU A 8 -6.52 23.36 -20.41
CA LEU A 8 -6.33 23.18 -21.85
C LEU A 8 -5.85 21.77 -22.19
N MET A 9 -4.89 21.24 -21.43
CA MET A 9 -4.33 19.90 -21.62
C MET A 9 -5.33 18.80 -21.30
N VAL A 10 -6.15 18.96 -20.25
CA VAL A 10 -7.24 18.01 -19.94
C VAL A 10 -8.29 18.00 -21.06
N LYS A 11 -8.66 19.17 -21.60
CA LYS A 11 -9.58 19.26 -22.76
C LYS A 11 -8.99 18.59 -24.00
N LEU A 12 -7.71 18.82 -24.28
CA LEU A 12 -7.01 18.19 -25.41
C LEU A 12 -6.96 16.66 -25.25
N PHE A 13 -6.65 16.17 -24.06
CA PHE A 13 -6.63 14.74 -23.73
C PHE A 13 -8.00 14.07 -23.92
N LEU A 14 -9.07 14.74 -23.48
CA LEU A 14 -10.43 14.26 -23.65
C LEU A 14 -10.86 14.21 -25.13
N SER A 15 -10.39 15.18 -25.95
CA SER A 15 -10.64 15.18 -27.40
C SER A 15 -9.90 14.05 -28.13
N ILE A 16 -8.67 13.75 -27.73
CA ILE A 16 -7.82 12.74 -28.39
C ILE A 16 -8.19 11.30 -27.97
N LYS A 17 -8.87 11.11 -26.83
CA LYS A 17 -9.29 9.81 -26.32
C LYS A 17 -10.08 8.95 -27.32
N HIS A 18 -10.83 9.57 -28.23
CA HIS A 18 -11.63 8.88 -29.26
C HIS A 18 -10.84 8.55 -30.54
N ILE A 19 -9.65 9.12 -30.73
CA ILE A 19 -8.89 9.03 -31.97
C ILE A 19 -7.71 8.04 -31.84
N LEU A 20 -7.15 7.85 -30.64
CA LEU A 20 -5.94 7.05 -30.42
C LEU A 20 -6.26 5.68 -29.83
N PRO A 21 -5.59 4.60 -30.29
CA PRO A 21 -5.69 3.28 -29.70
C PRO A 21 -5.18 3.30 -28.24
N LYS A 22 -5.81 2.51 -27.37
CA LYS A 22 -5.57 2.48 -25.91
C LYS A 22 -4.08 2.43 -25.50
N LYS A 23 -3.25 1.68 -26.24
CA LYS A 23 -1.80 1.58 -26.00
C LYS A 23 -1.07 2.93 -26.20
N ARG A 24 -1.43 3.68 -27.23
CA ARG A 24 -0.82 5.01 -27.51
C ARG A 24 -1.32 6.08 -26.54
N LEU A 25 -2.56 5.96 -26.11
CA LEU A 25 -3.13 6.84 -25.08
C LEU A 25 -2.40 6.69 -23.74
N PHE A 26 -2.09 5.45 -23.35
CA PHE A 26 -1.30 5.16 -22.16
C PHE A 26 0.12 5.73 -22.25
N SER A 27 0.80 5.53 -23.40
CA SER A 27 2.14 6.11 -23.62
C SER A 27 2.13 7.63 -23.58
N LEU A 28 1.10 8.27 -24.16
CA LEU A 28 0.94 9.73 -24.12
C LEU A 28 0.68 10.25 -22.70
N SER A 29 -0.11 9.53 -21.89
CA SER A 29 -0.37 9.91 -20.50
C SER A 29 0.89 9.81 -19.63
N VAL A 30 1.70 8.78 -19.82
CA VAL A 30 3.00 8.62 -19.14
C VAL A 30 3.98 9.72 -19.58
N PHE A 31 4.04 10.04 -20.87
CA PHE A 31 4.89 11.13 -21.38
C PHE A 31 4.46 12.51 -20.84
N LEU A 32 3.16 12.79 -20.80
CA LEU A 32 2.62 14.00 -20.18
C LEU A 32 2.93 14.08 -18.69
N LEU A 33 2.83 12.96 -17.97
CA LEU A 33 3.19 12.88 -16.56
C LEU A 33 4.68 13.20 -16.36
N MET A 34 5.57 12.59 -17.15
CA MET A 34 7.02 12.88 -17.13
C MET A 34 7.33 14.34 -17.46
N PHE A 35 6.63 14.92 -18.44
CA PHE A 35 6.80 16.32 -18.82
C PHE A 35 6.36 17.28 -17.71
N PHE A 36 5.30 16.95 -16.96
CA PHE A 36 4.90 17.71 -15.78
C PHE A 36 5.98 17.69 -14.69
N PHE A 37 6.59 16.54 -14.43
CA PHE A 37 7.66 16.45 -13.45
C PHE A 37 8.96 17.15 -13.87
N SER A 38 9.25 17.26 -15.17
CA SER A 38 10.47 17.92 -15.67
C SER A 38 10.46 19.44 -15.57
N ASN A 39 9.30 20.07 -15.42
CA ASN A 39 9.19 21.55 -15.35
C ASN A 39 9.26 22.13 -13.92
N TYR A 40 9.40 21.29 -12.88
CA TYR A 40 9.65 21.79 -11.53
C TYR A 40 11.12 22.18 -11.41
N ASN A 41 11.36 23.48 -11.13
CA ASN A 41 12.69 23.95 -10.75
C ASN A 41 13.11 23.29 -9.44
N LEU A 42 13.93 22.25 -9.54
CA LEU A 42 14.44 21.40 -8.44
C LEU A 42 15.44 22.15 -7.51
N LYS A 43 15.21 23.40 -7.23
CA LYS A 43 16.15 24.26 -6.47
C LYS A 43 16.09 24.04 -4.96
N SER A 44 15.88 22.89 -4.44
CA SER A 44 16.03 22.55 -3.01
C SER A 44 15.27 21.28 -2.66
N GLN A 45 15.37 20.25 -3.47
CA GLN A 45 14.76 18.96 -3.12
C GLN A 45 15.76 18.20 -2.25
N GLU A 46 15.36 17.92 -1.04
CA GLU A 46 16.10 17.05 -0.14
C GLU A 46 15.54 15.63 -0.27
N LEU A 47 16.40 14.70 -0.69
CA LEU A 47 16.10 13.29 -0.74
C LEU A 47 16.63 12.61 0.52
N LEU A 48 15.73 12.11 1.33
CA LEU A 48 16.02 11.41 2.57
C LEU A 48 15.77 9.91 2.39
N PHE A 49 16.52 9.09 3.10
CA PHE A 49 16.35 7.63 3.14
C PHE A 49 16.07 7.19 4.57
N GLY A 50 15.47 6.01 4.71
CA GLY A 50 15.15 5.50 6.03
C GLY A 50 14.68 4.06 5.99
N PHE A 51 14.23 3.62 7.16
CA PHE A 51 13.65 2.31 7.38
C PHE A 51 12.28 2.46 8.03
N THR A 52 11.40 1.51 7.77
CA THR A 52 10.08 1.46 8.39
C THR A 52 9.72 0.02 8.70
N GLY A 53 8.94 -0.16 9.75
CA GLY A 53 8.39 -1.46 10.10
C GLY A 53 7.21 -1.31 11.02
N GLY A 54 6.34 -2.33 11.06
CA GLY A 54 5.15 -2.22 11.87
C GLY A 54 4.27 -3.45 11.83
N LEU A 55 3.10 -3.25 12.40
CA LEU A 55 2.02 -4.23 12.44
C LEU A 55 0.94 -3.84 11.42
N ASN A 56 0.26 -4.85 10.91
CA ASN A 56 -0.92 -4.63 10.08
C ASN A 56 -2.04 -5.59 10.48
N MET A 57 -3.27 -5.18 10.16
CA MET A 57 -4.46 -6.01 10.28
C MET A 57 -5.18 -5.96 8.93
N ASN A 58 -5.35 -7.12 8.32
CA ASN A 58 -5.91 -7.22 6.97
C ASN A 58 -7.05 -8.22 6.94
N THR A 59 -7.93 -8.01 5.97
CA THR A 59 -8.96 -8.96 5.57
C THR A 59 -9.02 -9.06 4.06
N ILE A 60 -9.52 -10.18 3.55
CA ILE A 60 -9.85 -10.34 2.13
C ILE A 60 -11.36 -10.19 2.01
N SER A 61 -11.79 -9.08 1.41
CA SER A 61 -13.21 -8.85 1.13
C SER A 61 -13.67 -9.80 0.04
N THR A 62 -14.66 -10.64 0.35
CA THR A 62 -15.33 -11.54 -0.58
C THR A 62 -16.82 -11.28 -0.59
N LYS A 63 -17.55 -11.75 -1.62
CA LYS A 63 -19.02 -11.62 -1.66
C LYS A 63 -19.74 -12.36 -0.51
N SER A 64 -19.09 -13.31 0.13
CA SER A 64 -19.69 -14.19 1.15
C SER A 64 -19.54 -13.70 2.58
N ASP A 65 -19.05 -12.49 2.82
CA ASP A 65 -18.90 -11.83 4.15
C ASP A 65 -18.18 -12.64 5.25
N GLU A 66 -17.48 -13.71 4.91
CA GLU A 66 -16.84 -14.62 5.86
C GLU A 66 -15.39 -14.23 6.22
N GLY A 67 -14.93 -13.06 5.78
CA GLY A 67 -13.56 -12.60 6.01
C GLY A 67 -13.35 -12.03 7.41
N GLY A 68 -12.52 -12.69 8.22
CA GLY A 68 -12.06 -12.17 9.50
C GLY A 68 -10.71 -11.46 9.38
N LEU A 69 -10.41 -10.61 10.36
CA LEU A 69 -9.16 -9.85 10.43
C LEU A 69 -8.00 -10.78 10.78
N LYS A 70 -6.89 -10.60 10.07
CA LYS A 70 -5.62 -11.29 10.34
C LYS A 70 -4.54 -10.27 10.64
N MET A 71 -3.86 -10.47 11.75
CA MET A 71 -2.66 -9.72 12.09
C MET A 71 -1.47 -10.15 11.23
N GLY A 72 -0.67 -9.19 10.84
CA GLY A 72 0.56 -9.37 10.08
C GLY A 72 1.62 -8.37 10.50
N ILE A 73 2.78 -8.51 9.89
CA ILE A 73 3.93 -7.61 10.08
C ILE A 73 4.40 -7.07 8.74
N ASN A 74 5.06 -5.93 8.78
CA ASN A 74 5.76 -5.39 7.62
C ASN A 74 7.10 -4.76 8.05
N ILE A 75 8.07 -4.76 7.13
CA ILE A 75 9.38 -4.13 7.31
C ILE A 75 9.95 -3.75 5.95
N GLY A 76 10.63 -2.63 5.87
CA GLY A 76 11.22 -2.19 4.60
C GLY A 76 12.05 -0.94 4.68
N GLY A 77 12.52 -0.50 3.52
CA GLY A 77 13.19 0.76 3.30
C GLY A 77 12.25 1.80 2.70
N LEU A 78 12.57 3.06 2.93
CA LEU A 78 11.82 4.19 2.38
C LEU A 78 12.76 5.26 1.83
N SER A 79 12.20 6.08 0.96
CA SER A 79 12.80 7.34 0.53
C SER A 79 11.74 8.42 0.57
N GLN A 80 12.10 9.60 1.06
CA GLN A 80 11.24 10.76 1.14
C GLN A 80 11.86 11.91 0.36
N LEU A 81 11.12 12.44 -0.58
CA LEU A 81 11.48 13.60 -1.37
C LEU A 81 10.71 14.81 -0.86
N LYS A 82 11.39 15.72 -0.17
CA LYS A 82 10.79 16.99 0.26
C LYS A 82 10.62 17.90 -0.96
N ILE A 83 9.38 18.33 -1.22
CA ILE A 83 9.04 19.27 -2.29
C ILE A 83 9.14 20.70 -1.77
N ASN A 84 8.63 20.92 -0.56
CA ASN A 84 8.71 22.16 0.20
C ASN A 84 8.47 21.85 1.69
N ASP A 85 8.43 22.88 2.53
CA ASP A 85 8.29 22.72 3.99
C ASP A 85 7.04 21.97 4.41
N ASN A 86 5.95 22.04 3.62
CA ASN A 86 4.67 21.42 3.96
C ASN A 86 4.35 20.17 3.14
N ASN A 87 5.16 19.82 2.13
CA ASN A 87 4.80 18.73 1.20
C ASN A 87 6.00 17.86 0.87
N SER A 88 5.76 16.54 0.86
CA SER A 88 6.74 15.56 0.41
C SER A 88 6.09 14.41 -0.37
N ILE A 89 6.91 13.62 -1.02
CA ILE A 89 6.55 12.33 -1.60
C ILE A 89 7.34 11.26 -0.85
N LEU A 90 6.63 10.32 -0.26
CA LEU A 90 7.20 9.14 0.38
C LEU A 90 7.01 7.94 -0.54
N ALA A 91 8.10 7.26 -0.87
CA ALA A 91 8.07 5.96 -1.53
C ALA A 91 8.73 4.92 -0.64
N SER A 92 8.14 3.75 -0.49
CA SER A 92 8.74 2.67 0.29
C SER A 92 8.66 1.33 -0.43
N ILE A 93 9.57 0.42 -0.05
CA ILE A 93 9.54 -0.99 -0.45
C ILE A 93 9.52 -1.80 0.84
N LYS A 94 8.40 -2.50 1.09
CA LYS A 94 8.17 -3.24 2.33
C LYS A 94 7.88 -4.71 2.03
N LEU A 95 8.49 -5.62 2.78
CA LEU A 95 8.04 -7.01 2.88
C LEU A 95 6.90 -7.06 3.89
N SER A 96 5.78 -7.65 3.53
CA SER A 96 4.62 -7.72 4.41
C SER A 96 3.91 -9.08 4.37
N THR A 97 3.15 -9.35 5.44
CA THR A 97 2.24 -10.49 5.50
C THR A 97 0.82 -9.97 5.59
N LYS A 98 -0.05 -10.39 4.66
CA LYS A 98 -1.47 -10.05 4.61
C LYS A 98 -2.33 -11.31 4.64
N GLY A 99 -3.64 -11.16 4.57
CA GLY A 99 -4.57 -12.28 4.45
C GLY A 99 -5.81 -12.14 5.29
N GLN A 100 -6.42 -13.28 5.64
CA GLN A 100 -7.62 -13.34 6.46
C GLN A 100 -7.58 -14.52 7.43
N GLN A 101 -8.36 -14.41 8.49
CA GLN A 101 -8.59 -15.50 9.44
C GLN A 101 -10.08 -15.53 9.79
N TYR A 102 -10.70 -16.68 9.67
CA TYR A 102 -12.10 -16.86 10.05
C TYR A 102 -12.34 -18.24 10.65
N SER A 103 -13.45 -18.38 11.36
CA SER A 103 -13.90 -19.68 11.89
C SER A 103 -15.36 -19.90 11.50
N LYS A 104 -15.67 -21.12 11.08
CA LYS A 104 -17.03 -21.57 10.79
C LYS A 104 -17.40 -22.68 11.76
N ILE A 105 -18.67 -22.72 12.12
CA ILE A 105 -19.26 -23.86 12.82
C ILE A 105 -19.99 -24.68 11.74
N GLN A 106 -19.60 -25.92 11.56
CA GLN A 106 -20.27 -26.86 10.68
C GLN A 106 -21.11 -27.81 11.55
N GLU A 107 -22.41 -27.75 11.34
CA GLU A 107 -23.34 -28.72 11.95
C GLU A 107 -23.23 -30.04 11.20
N SER A 108 -22.84 -31.08 11.91
CA SER A 108 -22.99 -32.47 11.49
C SER A 108 -24.16 -33.08 12.26
N GLN A 109 -24.73 -34.18 11.78
CA GLN A 109 -25.93 -34.82 12.38
C GLN A 109 -25.78 -35.20 13.86
N THR A 110 -24.55 -35.23 14.38
CA THR A 110 -24.22 -35.63 15.76
C THR A 110 -23.34 -34.67 16.53
N GLU A 111 -22.62 -33.75 15.89
CA GLU A 111 -21.65 -32.87 16.55
C GLU A 111 -21.50 -31.50 15.86
N TYR A 112 -21.22 -30.45 16.65
CA TYR A 112 -20.82 -29.14 16.14
C TYR A 112 -19.30 -29.10 16.00
N LEU A 113 -18.81 -29.09 14.77
CA LEU A 113 -17.38 -28.99 14.49
C LEU A 113 -17.00 -27.55 14.17
N LYS A 114 -16.07 -27.00 14.92
CA LYS A 114 -15.50 -25.68 14.66
C LYS A 114 -14.32 -25.81 13.72
N ILE A 115 -14.41 -25.15 12.54
CA ILE A 115 -13.37 -25.13 11.54
C ILE A 115 -12.69 -23.76 11.58
N TYR A 116 -11.38 -23.76 11.76
CA TYR A 116 -10.55 -22.56 11.70
C TYR A 116 -9.81 -22.51 10.36
N HIS A 117 -9.88 -21.35 9.70
CA HIS A 117 -9.14 -21.07 8.48
C HIS A 117 -8.25 -19.85 8.64
N THR A 118 -7.02 -19.93 8.18
CA THR A 118 -6.08 -18.80 8.15
C THR A 118 -5.35 -18.80 6.81
N THR A 119 -5.64 -17.81 6.00
CA THR A 119 -4.92 -17.52 4.75
C THR A 119 -3.82 -16.50 5.03
N THR A 120 -2.58 -16.84 4.70
CA THR A 120 -1.43 -15.93 4.81
C THR A 120 -0.82 -15.74 3.43
N LEU A 121 -0.71 -14.49 3.00
CA LEU A 121 -0.07 -14.06 1.77
C LEU A 121 1.18 -13.23 2.09
N TYR A 122 2.24 -13.41 1.31
CA TYR A 122 3.50 -12.69 1.42
C TYR A 122 3.60 -11.70 0.28
N TYR A 123 3.91 -10.44 0.59
CA TYR A 123 3.94 -9.36 -0.38
C TYR A 123 5.23 -8.56 -0.34
N ILE A 124 5.59 -8.00 -1.49
CA ILE A 124 6.39 -6.78 -1.60
C ILE A 124 5.39 -5.65 -1.84
N ASP A 125 5.28 -4.72 -0.91
CA ASP A 125 4.42 -3.53 -1.01
C ASP A 125 5.25 -2.33 -1.42
N ILE A 126 4.76 -1.57 -2.41
CA ILE A 126 5.41 -0.38 -2.97
C ILE A 126 4.40 0.77 -2.97
N PRO A 127 4.08 1.37 -1.81
CA PRO A 127 3.28 2.59 -1.75
C PRO A 127 4.10 3.80 -2.19
N ILE A 128 3.45 4.71 -2.91
CA ILE A 128 3.97 6.03 -3.29
C ILE A 128 2.95 7.05 -2.78
N LEU A 129 3.28 7.74 -1.71
CA LEU A 129 2.34 8.58 -0.96
C LEU A 129 2.74 10.04 -1.09
N TYR A 130 1.78 10.89 -1.44
CA TYR A 130 1.89 12.32 -1.26
C TYR A 130 1.57 12.63 0.20
N GLN A 131 2.45 13.38 0.86
CA GLN A 131 2.36 13.78 2.25
C GLN A 131 2.15 15.29 2.34
N HIS A 132 1.20 15.70 3.18
CA HIS A 132 0.97 17.10 3.51
C HIS A 132 1.05 17.30 5.03
N TYR A 133 1.93 18.18 5.46
CA TYR A 133 2.18 18.48 6.87
C TYR A 133 1.29 19.62 7.36
N PHE A 134 0.67 19.42 8.52
CA PHE A 134 0.01 20.46 9.30
C PHE A 134 0.89 20.78 10.50
N LYS A 135 1.46 21.97 10.57
CA LYS A 135 2.27 22.42 11.74
C LYS A 135 3.48 21.51 12.08
N ASP A 136 4.24 21.12 11.11
CA ASP A 136 5.54 20.40 11.24
C ASP A 136 5.50 19.03 11.95
N ILE A 137 4.42 18.69 12.68
CA ILE A 137 4.35 17.49 13.53
C ILE A 137 3.40 16.43 12.96
N ILE A 138 2.25 16.83 12.45
CA ILE A 138 1.19 15.92 11.98
C ILE A 138 0.88 16.20 10.52
N GLY A 139 0.70 15.15 9.75
CA GLY A 139 0.29 15.24 8.36
C GLY A 139 -0.69 14.18 7.95
N ILE A 140 -1.19 14.34 6.74
CA ILE A 140 -1.98 13.35 6.03
C ILE A 140 -1.21 12.86 4.82
N GLU A 141 -1.46 11.63 4.46
CA GLU A 141 -0.84 11.04 3.28
C GLU A 141 -1.84 10.23 2.47
N ALA A 142 -1.67 10.23 1.16
CA ALA A 142 -2.46 9.42 0.25
C ALA A 142 -1.71 9.14 -1.04
N GLY A 143 -1.98 7.99 -1.64
CA GLY A 143 -1.41 7.65 -2.94
C GLY A 143 -1.66 6.22 -3.38
N PRO A 144 -1.18 5.87 -4.58
CA PRO A 144 -1.24 4.51 -5.08
C PRO A 144 -0.29 3.57 -4.33
N SER A 145 -0.67 2.30 -4.28
CA SER A 145 0.17 1.21 -3.79
C SER A 145 0.18 0.08 -4.79
N PHE A 146 1.38 -0.33 -5.19
CA PHE A 146 1.63 -1.46 -6.07
C PHE A 146 2.19 -2.59 -5.23
N ASN A 147 1.55 -3.75 -5.27
CA ASN A 147 1.94 -4.86 -4.43
C ASN A 147 2.22 -6.10 -5.27
N ILE A 148 3.26 -6.84 -4.93
CA ILE A 148 3.65 -8.07 -5.62
C ILE A 148 3.47 -9.23 -4.65
N CYS A 149 2.56 -10.14 -4.96
CA CYS A 149 2.36 -11.36 -4.18
C CYS A 149 3.45 -12.39 -4.50
N LEU A 150 4.24 -12.72 -3.50
CA LEU A 150 5.33 -13.70 -3.60
C LEU A 150 4.85 -15.14 -3.42
N GLY A 151 3.68 -15.31 -2.81
CA GLY A 151 3.09 -16.60 -2.49
C GLY A 151 2.24 -16.55 -1.24
N GLY A 152 1.78 -17.72 -0.80
CA GLY A 152 0.95 -17.81 0.39
C GLY A 152 0.85 -19.21 0.94
N LYS A 153 0.14 -19.33 2.04
CA LYS A 153 -0.24 -20.59 2.67
C LYS A 153 -1.61 -20.50 3.30
N ASP A 154 -2.34 -21.59 3.18
CA ASP A 154 -3.57 -21.83 3.93
C ASP A 154 -3.31 -22.77 5.06
N LYS A 155 -3.88 -22.47 6.22
CA LYS A 155 -3.96 -23.35 7.36
C LYS A 155 -5.42 -23.60 7.69
N SER A 156 -5.80 -24.85 7.82
CA SER A 156 -7.12 -25.25 8.31
C SER A 156 -7.00 -26.23 9.45
N GLN A 157 -7.91 -26.13 10.41
CA GLN A 157 -8.02 -27.04 11.55
C GLN A 157 -9.49 -27.36 11.80
N ILE A 158 -9.81 -28.61 11.96
CA ILE A 158 -11.16 -29.11 12.23
C ILE A 158 -11.17 -29.64 13.67
N GLY A 159 -11.96 -29.02 14.54
CA GLY A 159 -12.03 -29.41 15.96
C GLY A 159 -10.66 -29.40 16.64
N VAL A 160 -10.25 -30.56 17.13
CA VAL A 160 -8.97 -30.78 17.84
C VAL A 160 -7.90 -31.42 16.95
N GLU A 161 -8.18 -31.64 15.68
CA GLU A 161 -7.21 -32.23 14.77
C GLU A 161 -5.98 -31.35 14.51
N PRO A 162 -4.83 -31.91 14.10
CA PRO A 162 -3.65 -31.13 13.76
C PRO A 162 -3.90 -30.21 12.54
N TRP A 163 -3.19 -29.09 12.52
CA TRP A 163 -3.29 -28.13 11.43
C TRP A 163 -2.90 -28.72 10.07
N ASN A 164 -3.79 -28.66 9.11
CA ASN A 164 -3.49 -28.96 7.71
C ASN A 164 -2.93 -27.68 7.06
N ILE A 165 -1.71 -27.74 6.53
CA ILE A 165 -1.03 -26.61 5.93
C ILE A 165 -0.83 -26.90 4.44
N ARG A 166 -1.42 -26.05 3.59
CA ARG A 166 -1.24 -26.09 2.14
C ARG A 166 -0.55 -24.80 1.66
N LYS A 167 0.44 -24.96 0.78
CA LYS A 167 1.01 -23.83 0.06
C LYS A 167 0.10 -23.50 -1.12
N PHE A 168 -0.09 -22.20 -1.40
CA PHE A 168 -0.82 -21.80 -2.59
C PHE A 168 -0.02 -22.10 -3.86
N GLU A 169 -0.69 -22.66 -4.84
CA GLU A 169 -0.16 -22.79 -6.18
C GLU A 169 -0.19 -21.42 -6.86
N LYS A 170 0.88 -21.06 -7.58
CA LYS A 170 1.01 -19.76 -8.27
C LYS A 170 -0.12 -19.47 -9.27
N GLU A 171 -0.77 -20.50 -9.74
CA GLU A 171 -1.86 -20.41 -10.71
C GLU A 171 -3.15 -19.85 -10.11
N LEU A 172 -3.34 -19.96 -8.79
CA LEU A 172 -4.57 -19.58 -8.10
C LEU A 172 -4.67 -18.09 -7.79
N TYR A 173 -3.57 -17.35 -7.76
CA TYR A 173 -3.58 -15.94 -7.40
C TYR A 173 -2.96 -15.04 -8.47
N ASN A 174 -3.36 -13.78 -8.43
CA ASN A 174 -2.75 -12.73 -9.23
C ASN A 174 -1.45 -12.28 -8.58
N PRO A 175 -0.32 -12.26 -9.31
CA PRO A 175 0.96 -11.84 -8.74
C PRO A 175 1.00 -10.33 -8.43
N PHE A 176 0.15 -9.54 -9.09
CA PHE A 176 0.12 -8.09 -8.95
C PHE A 176 -1.20 -7.63 -8.32
N GLU A 177 -1.08 -6.81 -7.31
CA GLU A 177 -2.19 -6.13 -6.66
C GLU A 177 -1.97 -4.62 -6.74
N PHE A 178 -3.00 -3.90 -7.15
CA PHE A 178 -3.04 -2.45 -7.15
C PHE A 178 -4.09 -1.97 -6.15
N GLY A 179 -3.79 -0.88 -5.43
CA GLY A 179 -4.71 -0.30 -4.47
C GLY A 179 -4.38 1.15 -4.17
N LEU A 180 -5.13 1.71 -3.24
CA LEU A 180 -4.93 3.04 -2.69
C LEU A 180 -4.58 2.93 -1.21
N SER A 181 -3.61 3.72 -0.79
CA SER A 181 -3.26 3.91 0.62
C SER A 181 -3.52 5.35 1.02
N PHE A 182 -4.05 5.55 2.22
CA PHE A 182 -4.25 6.85 2.81
C PHE A 182 -4.14 6.76 4.33
N GLY A 183 -3.70 7.84 4.95
CA GLY A 183 -3.47 7.80 6.38
C GLY A 183 -3.08 9.14 6.98
N VAL A 184 -2.68 9.04 8.22
CA VAL A 184 -2.11 10.13 9.00
C VAL A 184 -0.72 9.72 9.48
N PHE A 185 0.17 10.67 9.60
CA PHE A 185 1.50 10.42 10.12
C PHE A 185 1.93 11.54 11.04
N THR A 186 2.87 11.24 11.92
CA THR A 186 3.54 12.22 12.73
C THR A 186 5.02 12.20 12.39
N SER A 187 5.61 13.38 12.22
CA SER A 187 7.05 13.58 12.12
C SER A 187 7.50 14.35 13.35
N ASP A 188 8.70 14.08 13.81
CA ASP A 188 9.31 14.77 14.93
C ASP A 188 8.57 14.60 16.28
N LEU A 189 8.84 13.48 16.95
CA LEU A 189 8.27 13.15 18.27
C LEU A 189 8.95 13.88 19.44
N GLY A 190 9.78 14.89 19.18
CA GLY A 190 10.34 15.71 20.26
C GLY A 190 11.78 16.14 20.10
N GLN A 191 12.14 17.17 20.89
CA GLN A 191 13.46 17.77 20.92
C GLN A 191 14.51 16.78 21.43
N SER A 192 15.38 16.32 20.62
CA SER A 192 16.71 15.76 20.76
C SER A 192 16.94 14.38 20.10
N ALA A 193 16.76 13.25 20.69
CA ALA A 193 17.21 11.95 20.15
C ALA A 193 16.21 11.26 19.19
N PHE A 194 15.00 11.79 19.07
CA PHE A 194 13.89 11.17 18.34
C PHE A 194 13.42 11.97 17.10
N ASN A 195 14.17 13.02 16.71
CA ASN A 195 13.79 13.92 15.61
C ASN A 195 13.60 13.22 14.26
N ASN A 196 14.17 12.02 14.10
CA ASN A 196 14.13 11.28 12.85
C ASN A 196 13.12 10.13 12.88
N ILE A 197 12.36 9.97 13.99
CA ILE A 197 11.35 8.95 14.13
C ILE A 197 10.00 9.51 13.72
N PHE A 198 9.27 8.76 12.91
CA PHE A 198 7.88 9.03 12.58
C PHE A 198 7.00 7.83 12.85
N ILE A 199 5.71 8.09 13.06
CA ILE A 199 4.69 7.06 13.19
C ILE A 199 3.65 7.29 12.10
N GLU A 200 3.28 6.23 11.38
CA GLU A 200 2.24 6.23 10.36
C GLU A 200 1.06 5.35 10.80
N PHE A 201 -0.14 5.82 10.56
CA PHE A 201 -1.36 5.04 10.61
C PHE A 201 -2.03 5.09 9.22
N ASN A 202 -2.00 3.99 8.50
CA ASN A 202 -2.44 3.89 7.12
C ASN A 202 -3.57 2.89 6.94
N CYS A 203 -4.52 3.23 6.07
CA CYS A 203 -5.49 2.31 5.50
C CYS A 203 -5.09 1.96 4.07
N PHE A 204 -5.24 0.70 3.70
CA PHE A 204 -5.05 0.20 2.33
C PHE A 204 -6.35 -0.36 1.80
N LEU A 205 -6.73 0.03 0.59
CA LEU A 205 -7.87 -0.48 -0.17
C LEU A 205 -7.37 -1.13 -1.47
N GLY A 206 -7.42 -2.44 -1.55
CA GLY A 206 -7.13 -3.18 -2.79
C GLY A 206 -8.22 -2.97 -3.83
N LEU A 207 -7.83 -2.68 -5.06
CA LEU A 207 -8.72 -2.45 -6.20
C LEU A 207 -8.72 -3.61 -7.20
N THR A 208 -7.77 -4.53 -7.10
CA THR A 208 -7.63 -5.70 -7.98
C THR A 208 -7.90 -6.99 -7.22
N ASN A 209 -8.41 -7.99 -7.91
CA ASN A 209 -8.64 -9.30 -7.33
C ASN A 209 -7.32 -10.01 -7.00
N ILE A 210 -7.29 -10.67 -5.83
CA ILE A 210 -6.16 -11.49 -5.36
C ILE A 210 -6.21 -12.87 -6.03
N PHE A 211 -7.38 -13.52 -6.01
CA PHE A 211 -7.58 -14.85 -6.59
C PHE A 211 -8.23 -14.75 -7.97
N LYS A 212 -7.74 -15.55 -8.93
CA LYS A 212 -8.22 -15.52 -10.32
C LYS A 212 -9.63 -16.07 -10.49
N ASN A 213 -9.99 -17.06 -9.69
CA ASN A 213 -11.22 -17.84 -9.87
C ASN A 213 -12.39 -17.38 -9.00
N TYR A 214 -12.26 -16.26 -8.30
CA TYR A 214 -13.30 -15.74 -7.43
C TYR A 214 -13.70 -14.33 -7.85
N ASP A 215 -14.98 -14.09 -7.93
CA ASP A 215 -15.53 -12.74 -8.13
C ASP A 215 -15.26 -11.87 -6.91
N ARG A 216 -14.69 -10.69 -7.11
CA ARG A 216 -14.41 -9.66 -6.10
C ARG A 216 -13.78 -10.23 -4.83
N ASN A 217 -12.47 -10.31 -4.83
CA ASN A 217 -11.68 -10.67 -3.67
C ASN A 217 -10.49 -9.71 -3.58
N THR A 218 -10.59 -8.70 -2.74
CA THR A 218 -9.59 -7.65 -2.61
C THR A 218 -9.07 -7.58 -1.18
N ASN A 219 -7.78 -7.26 -1.01
CA ASN A 219 -7.24 -6.97 0.32
C ASN A 219 -7.71 -5.59 0.80
N THR A 220 -8.06 -5.54 2.07
CA THR A 220 -8.26 -4.28 2.79
C THR A 220 -7.58 -4.41 4.13
N GLY A 221 -6.93 -3.35 4.60
CA GLY A 221 -6.23 -3.43 5.87
C GLY A 221 -5.83 -2.08 6.44
N VAL A 222 -5.42 -2.13 7.70
CA VAL A 222 -4.84 -1.01 8.42
C VAL A 222 -3.42 -1.35 8.84
N PHE A 223 -2.55 -0.35 8.86
CA PHE A 223 -1.13 -0.47 9.14
C PHE A 223 -0.75 0.57 10.18
N VAL A 224 0.02 0.16 11.18
CA VAL A 224 0.67 1.03 12.14
C VAL A 224 2.16 0.81 12.01
N ASN A 225 2.87 1.82 11.54
CA ASN A 225 4.30 1.74 11.26
C ASN A 225 5.06 2.74 12.09
N ILE A 226 6.28 2.36 12.46
CA ILE A 226 7.30 3.23 13.01
C ILE A 226 8.44 3.26 11.99
N GLY A 227 8.91 4.45 11.66
CA GLY A 227 10.02 4.61 10.76
C GLY A 227 11.09 5.53 11.31
N TYR A 228 12.27 5.41 10.75
CA TYR A 228 13.43 6.23 11.06
C TYR A 228 14.03 6.78 9.77
N ILE A 229 14.17 8.09 9.68
CA ILE A 229 14.77 8.79 8.54
C ILE A 229 16.23 9.06 8.85
N ILE A 230 17.11 8.66 7.95
CA ILE A 230 18.55 8.92 8.04
C ILE A 230 18.81 10.33 7.49
N GLU A 231 19.13 11.27 8.34
CA GLU A 231 19.60 12.57 7.89
C GLU A 231 20.95 12.43 7.17
N GLN A 232 21.03 12.93 5.95
CA GLN A 232 22.33 13.09 5.32
C GLN A 232 22.99 14.33 5.95
N PRO A 233 24.22 14.19 6.50
CA PRO A 233 24.93 15.38 6.97
C PRO A 233 25.09 16.33 5.80
N LEU A 234 24.47 17.51 5.89
CA LEU A 234 24.58 18.57 4.90
C LEU A 234 26.07 18.76 4.60
N LYS A 235 26.48 18.51 3.36
CA LYS A 235 27.82 18.94 2.90
C LYS A 235 27.84 20.44 3.07
N LYS A 236 28.51 20.91 4.14
CA LYS A 236 28.86 22.34 4.27
C LYS A 236 29.64 22.71 3.01
N LYS A 237 29.02 23.55 2.17
CA LYS A 237 29.73 24.26 1.09
C LYS A 237 30.53 25.39 1.65
#